data_ad8e06c03924139caf29262abd45b9a3
#
_entry.id   ad8e06c03924139caf29262abd45b9a3
#
_cell.length_a   1.000
_cell.length_b   1.000
_cell.length_c   1.000
_cell.angle_alpha   90.00
_cell.angle_beta   90.00
_cell.angle_gamma   90.00
#
_symmetry.space_group_name_H-M   'P 1'
#
loop_
_entity.id
_entity.type
_entity.pdbx_description
1 polymer ?
#
loop_
_entity_poly.entity_id
_entity_poly.type
_entity_poly.pdbx_seq_one_letter_code
_entity_poly.pdbx_strand_id
1 'polypeptide(L)'
;MTKGQIFIIDKLELGMKRTVYYLIILAAAGLISLYYYSTQINKPTYALELDPTKDTTDMAGIQYRVRVNNVGLNQLTGITVVLGKNDTQHLSFLDPGQTYFFSPKPDTNITTVKISTNEGIVVQGDYRSPTKVLGLPGSGR
;
A
#
# COMPACT_ATOMS: atom_id res chain seq x y z
N MET A 1 64.42 3.88 3.54
CA MET A 1 63.23 4.39 2.87
C MET A 1 63.30 5.89 2.84
N THR A 2 63.33 6.49 1.70
CA THR A 2 63.39 7.97 1.55
C THR A 2 61.99 8.59 1.79
N LYS A 3 61.94 9.78 2.39
CA LYS A 3 60.70 10.50 2.67
C LYS A 3 59.72 10.60 1.48
N GLY A 4 60.23 10.56 0.26
CA GLY A 4 59.44 10.57 -0.97
C GLY A 4 58.64 9.30 -1.26
N GLN A 5 59.14 8.13 -0.83
CA GLN A 5 58.44 6.85 -1.02
C GLN A 5 57.28 6.69 -0.08
N ILE A 6 57.36 7.20 1.14
CA ILE A 6 56.24 7.17 2.12
C ILE A 6 55.09 8.04 1.64
N PHE A 7 55.38 9.22 1.10
CA PHE A 7 54.34 10.15 0.59
C PHE A 7 53.55 9.60 -0.62
N ILE A 8 54.22 8.81 -1.46
CA ILE A 8 53.57 8.17 -2.63
C ILE A 8 52.63 7.04 -2.17
N ILE A 9 53.05 6.25 -1.20
CA ILE A 9 52.24 5.16 -0.65
C ILE A 9 50.97 5.68 0.03
N ASP A 10 51.09 6.73 0.86
CA ASP A 10 49.94 7.37 1.54
C ASP A 10 48.92 7.93 0.54
N LYS A 11 49.42 8.54 -0.54
CA LYS A 11 48.56 9.11 -1.58
C LYS A 11 47.85 8.02 -2.43
N LEU A 12 48.49 6.89 -2.66
CA LEU A 12 47.92 5.71 -3.31
C LEU A 12 46.87 5.03 -2.44
N GLU A 13 47.13 4.88 -1.15
CA GLU A 13 46.14 4.32 -0.20
C GLU A 13 44.91 5.21 -0.06
N LEU A 14 45.08 6.53 0.00
CA LEU A 14 43.96 7.48 0.07
C LEU A 14 43.10 7.45 -1.20
N GLY A 15 43.73 7.33 -2.36
CA GLY A 15 43.07 7.18 -3.66
C GLY A 15 42.28 5.87 -3.73
N MET A 16 42.88 4.77 -3.31
CA MET A 16 42.25 3.45 -3.27
C MET A 16 41.01 3.42 -2.34
N LYS A 17 41.12 4.02 -1.15
CA LYS A 17 39.98 4.14 -0.22
C LYS A 17 38.81 4.92 -0.83
N ARG A 18 39.09 6.04 -1.48
CA ARG A 18 38.07 6.85 -2.18
C ARG A 18 37.38 6.07 -3.31
N THR A 19 38.14 5.37 -4.12
CA THR A 19 37.62 4.56 -5.23
C THR A 19 36.71 3.45 -4.72
N VAL A 20 37.08 2.78 -3.64
CA VAL A 20 36.26 1.74 -2.99
C VAL A 20 34.94 2.33 -2.48
N TYR A 21 34.93 3.52 -1.87
CA TYR A 21 33.70 4.19 -1.45
C TYR A 21 32.77 4.50 -2.62
N TYR A 22 33.29 5.00 -3.74
CA TYR A 22 32.47 5.25 -4.94
C TYR A 22 31.88 3.96 -5.52
N LEU A 23 32.63 2.88 -5.53
CA LEU A 23 32.13 1.56 -5.98
C LEU A 23 31.02 1.03 -5.07
N ILE A 24 31.12 1.20 -3.76
CA ILE A 24 30.08 0.80 -2.82
C ILE A 24 28.82 1.64 -3.02
N ILE A 25 28.94 2.95 -3.19
CA ILE A 25 27.79 3.83 -3.45
C ILE A 25 27.11 3.46 -4.76
N LEU A 26 27.88 3.21 -5.81
CA LEU A 26 27.37 2.81 -7.13
C LEU A 26 26.62 1.46 -7.04
N ALA A 27 27.20 0.48 -6.34
CA ALA A 27 26.57 -0.82 -6.12
C ALA A 27 25.27 -0.70 -5.32
N ALA A 28 25.24 0.12 -4.26
CA ALA A 28 24.05 0.38 -3.47
C ALA A 28 22.95 1.06 -4.29
N ALA A 29 23.29 2.06 -5.09
CA ALA A 29 22.36 2.73 -5.99
C ALA A 29 21.78 1.75 -7.04
N GLY A 30 22.60 0.86 -7.59
CA GLY A 30 22.17 -0.19 -8.50
C GLY A 30 21.18 -1.16 -7.85
N LEU A 31 21.45 -1.61 -6.64
CA LEU A 31 20.56 -2.51 -5.90
C LEU A 31 19.22 -1.85 -5.58
N ILE A 32 19.23 -0.59 -5.16
CA ILE A 32 18.02 0.19 -4.88
C ILE A 32 17.19 0.35 -6.17
N SER A 33 17.82 0.67 -7.29
CA SER A 33 17.16 0.78 -8.59
C SER A 33 16.52 -0.54 -9.03
N LEU A 34 17.23 -1.65 -8.89
CA LEU A 34 16.73 -2.99 -9.22
C LEU A 34 15.55 -3.39 -8.33
N TYR A 35 15.64 -3.11 -7.04
CA TYR A 35 14.54 -3.35 -6.11
C TYR A 35 13.30 -2.55 -6.48
N TYR A 36 13.46 -1.24 -6.74
CA TYR A 36 12.35 -0.39 -7.16
C TYR A 36 11.73 -0.84 -8.48
N TYR A 37 12.55 -1.20 -9.46
CA TYR A 37 12.09 -1.70 -10.75
C TYR A 37 11.32 -3.02 -10.62
N SER A 38 11.82 -3.97 -9.82
CA SER A 38 11.14 -5.25 -9.60
C SER A 38 9.78 -5.11 -8.92
N THR A 39 9.62 -4.16 -8.01
CA THR A 39 8.35 -3.90 -7.34
C THR A 39 7.30 -3.26 -8.25
N GLN A 40 7.72 -2.51 -9.26
CA GLN A 40 6.79 -1.89 -10.22
C GLN A 40 6.34 -2.86 -11.32
N ILE A 41 7.25 -3.71 -11.82
CA ILE A 41 6.91 -4.69 -12.87
C ILE A 41 5.88 -5.71 -12.41
N ASN A 42 5.88 -6.08 -11.14
CA ASN A 42 4.98 -7.08 -10.59
C ASN A 42 3.59 -6.52 -10.22
N LYS A 43 3.34 -5.22 -10.38
CA LYS A 43 2.00 -4.68 -10.14
C LYS A 43 1.09 -4.95 -11.34
N PRO A 44 -0.13 -5.47 -11.12
CA PRO A 44 -1.09 -5.65 -12.19
C PRO A 44 -1.53 -4.29 -12.75
N THR A 45 -1.88 -4.27 -14.03
CA THR A 45 -2.33 -3.06 -14.74
C THR A 45 -3.55 -2.44 -14.05
N TYR A 46 -4.53 -3.28 -13.71
CA TYR A 46 -5.74 -2.91 -12.98
C TYR A 46 -5.89 -3.87 -11.80
N ALA A 47 -5.99 -3.35 -10.60
CA ALA A 47 -6.24 -4.15 -9.39
C ALA A 47 -6.89 -3.31 -8.30
N LEU A 48 -7.80 -3.95 -7.58
CA LEU A 48 -8.57 -3.34 -6.50
C LEU A 48 -8.47 -4.23 -5.26
N GLU A 49 -8.11 -3.62 -4.15
CA GLU A 49 -8.13 -4.25 -2.83
C GLU A 49 -9.39 -3.79 -2.09
N LEU A 50 -10.11 -4.76 -1.53
CA LEU A 50 -11.33 -4.55 -0.77
C LEU A 50 -11.12 -5.03 0.67
N ASP A 51 -11.40 -4.17 1.64
CA ASP A 51 -11.30 -4.49 3.05
C ASP A 51 -12.56 -4.01 3.80
N PRO A 52 -13.62 -4.83 3.89
CA PRO A 52 -14.81 -4.53 4.65
C PRO A 52 -14.62 -4.86 6.13
N THR A 53 -14.81 -3.88 7.00
CA THR A 53 -14.66 -4.03 8.45
C THR A 53 -15.97 -3.71 9.16
N LYS A 54 -16.23 -4.46 10.24
CA LYS A 54 -17.37 -4.28 11.15
C LYS A 54 -16.82 -4.06 12.55
N ASP A 55 -16.94 -2.85 13.06
CA ASP A 55 -16.56 -2.53 14.43
C ASP A 55 -17.77 -2.63 15.36
N THR A 56 -17.64 -3.46 16.39
CA THR A 56 -18.68 -3.68 17.41
C THR A 56 -18.28 -3.13 18.78
N THR A 57 -17.13 -2.45 18.87
CA THR A 57 -16.56 -2.01 20.15
C THR A 57 -16.99 -0.61 20.56
N ASP A 58 -17.66 0.13 19.68
CA ASP A 58 -18.13 1.48 19.97
C ASP A 58 -19.46 1.43 20.74
N MET A 59 -19.60 2.29 21.77
CA MET A 59 -20.86 2.50 22.49
C MET A 59 -21.98 3.06 21.60
N ALA A 60 -21.65 3.67 20.48
CA ALA A 60 -22.59 4.19 19.48
C ALA A 60 -23.25 3.09 18.62
N GLY A 61 -22.86 1.82 18.81
CA GLY A 61 -23.40 0.69 18.05
C GLY A 61 -22.41 0.13 17.02
N ILE A 62 -22.94 -0.72 16.12
CA ILE A 62 -22.12 -1.38 15.10
C ILE A 62 -21.79 -0.37 14.00
N GLN A 63 -20.49 -0.18 13.78
CA GLN A 63 -19.99 0.65 12.68
C GLN A 63 -19.43 -0.21 11.55
N TYR A 64 -19.92 0.01 10.36
CA TYR A 64 -19.43 -0.62 9.14
C TYR A 64 -18.57 0.35 8.33
N ARG A 65 -17.44 -0.11 7.84
CA ARG A 65 -16.55 0.65 6.97
C ARG A 65 -16.01 -0.25 5.88
N VAL A 66 -16.06 0.23 4.66
CA VAL A 66 -15.50 -0.48 3.50
C VAL A 66 -14.36 0.34 2.93
N ARG A 67 -13.14 -0.16 3.09
CA ARG A 67 -11.95 0.44 2.50
C ARG A 67 -11.73 -0.17 1.12
N VAL A 68 -11.56 0.70 0.13
CA VAL A 68 -11.27 0.35 -1.25
C VAL A 68 -9.98 1.03 -1.67
N ASN A 69 -9.02 0.27 -2.15
CA ASN A 69 -7.71 0.77 -2.54
C ASN A 69 -7.38 0.32 -3.97
N ASN A 70 -6.96 1.26 -4.82
CA ASN A 70 -6.43 0.92 -6.13
C ASN A 70 -4.94 0.54 -6.00
N VAL A 71 -4.66 -0.75 -6.07
CA VAL A 71 -3.28 -1.30 -6.01
C VAL A 71 -2.68 -1.55 -7.39
N GLY A 72 -3.41 -1.24 -8.44
CA GLY A 72 -2.97 -1.31 -9.84
C GLY A 72 -2.09 -0.14 -10.27
N LEU A 73 -1.65 -0.20 -11.52
CA LEU A 73 -0.85 0.86 -12.16
C LEU A 73 -1.72 1.94 -12.80
N ASN A 74 -2.97 1.62 -13.18
CA ASN A 74 -3.87 2.52 -13.87
C ASN A 74 -5.06 2.95 -13.01
N GLN A 75 -5.64 4.08 -13.38
CA GLN A 75 -6.87 4.59 -12.78
C GLN A 75 -8.02 3.61 -13.01
N LEU A 76 -8.84 3.38 -11.99
CA LEU A 76 -10.10 2.65 -12.06
C LEU A 76 -11.25 3.65 -12.24
N THR A 77 -12.24 3.28 -13.07
CA THR A 77 -13.39 4.14 -13.39
C THR A 77 -14.72 3.44 -13.15
N GLY A 78 -15.79 4.23 -12.94
CA GLY A 78 -17.15 3.71 -12.81
C GLY A 78 -17.31 2.68 -11.70
N ILE A 79 -16.69 2.95 -10.55
CA ILE A 79 -16.68 2.03 -9.40
C ILE A 79 -18.07 2.03 -8.78
N THR A 80 -18.71 0.87 -8.80
CA THR A 80 -20.02 0.62 -8.19
C THR A 80 -19.85 -0.32 -7.01
N VAL A 81 -20.27 0.14 -5.83
CA VAL A 81 -20.16 -0.60 -4.57
C VAL A 81 -21.55 -0.94 -4.07
N VAL A 82 -21.88 -2.22 -4.02
CA VAL A 82 -23.11 -2.73 -3.43
C VAL A 82 -22.83 -3.12 -2.01
N LEU A 83 -23.34 -2.32 -1.07
CA LEU A 83 -23.13 -2.46 0.37
C LEU A 83 -24.23 -3.29 1.04
N GLY A 84 -25.32 -3.54 0.34
CA GLY A 84 -26.47 -4.31 0.82
C GLY A 84 -27.64 -4.22 -0.13
N LYS A 85 -28.79 -4.77 0.27
CA LYS A 85 -29.96 -4.94 -0.60
C LYS A 85 -30.48 -3.64 -1.25
N ASN A 86 -30.35 -2.50 -0.56
CA ASN A 86 -30.86 -1.19 -1.02
C ASN A 86 -29.79 -0.09 -0.87
N ASP A 87 -28.52 -0.46 -0.75
CA ASP A 87 -27.43 0.51 -0.59
C ASP A 87 -26.37 0.25 -1.65
N THR A 88 -26.43 1.06 -2.70
CA THR A 88 -25.43 1.08 -3.77
C THR A 88 -24.86 2.46 -3.86
N GLN A 89 -23.55 2.57 -3.80
CA GLN A 89 -22.80 3.81 -3.90
C GLN A 89 -21.90 3.79 -5.12
N HIS A 90 -21.59 4.95 -5.68
CA HIS A 90 -20.80 5.10 -6.88
C HIS A 90 -19.64 6.06 -6.64
N LEU A 91 -18.49 5.73 -7.22
CA LEU A 91 -17.33 6.60 -7.29
C LEU A 91 -16.88 6.69 -8.75
N SER A 92 -16.69 7.90 -9.25
CA SER A 92 -16.39 8.13 -10.67
C SER A 92 -15.04 7.54 -11.07
N PHE A 93 -14.03 7.73 -10.23
CA PHE A 93 -12.67 7.21 -10.47
C PHE A 93 -11.88 7.02 -9.18
N LEU A 94 -10.82 6.22 -9.24
CA LEU A 94 -9.87 5.99 -8.16
C LEU A 94 -8.46 5.86 -8.77
N ASP A 95 -7.58 6.81 -8.44
CA ASP A 95 -6.22 6.86 -8.97
C ASP A 95 -5.34 5.75 -8.39
N PRO A 96 -4.23 5.37 -9.07
CA PRO A 96 -3.27 4.41 -8.54
C PRO A 96 -2.77 4.79 -7.14
N GLY A 97 -2.83 3.86 -6.20
CA GLY A 97 -2.45 4.06 -4.80
C GLY A 97 -3.45 4.87 -3.96
N GLN A 98 -4.54 5.35 -4.55
CA GLN A 98 -5.57 6.06 -3.81
C GLN A 98 -6.47 5.10 -3.05
N THR A 99 -6.88 5.52 -1.84
CA THR A 99 -7.81 4.80 -0.98
C THR A 99 -9.09 5.62 -0.80
N TYR A 100 -10.24 4.94 -0.87
CA TYR A 100 -11.54 5.52 -0.58
C TYR A 100 -12.29 4.69 0.45
N PHE A 101 -13.11 5.35 1.28
CA PHE A 101 -13.92 4.71 2.32
C PHE A 101 -15.39 4.90 2.04
N PHE A 102 -16.11 3.78 1.95
CA PHE A 102 -17.56 3.76 1.88
C PHE A 102 -18.14 3.42 3.25
N SER A 103 -19.23 4.10 3.62
CA SER A 103 -19.97 3.79 4.84
C SER A 103 -21.39 3.39 4.44
N PRO A 104 -21.84 2.19 4.81
CA PRO A 104 -23.20 1.76 4.58
C PRO A 104 -24.22 2.61 5.36
N LYS A 105 -25.43 2.65 4.85
CA LYS A 105 -26.55 3.27 5.56
C LYS A 105 -26.90 2.50 6.83
N PRO A 106 -27.43 3.18 7.88
CA PRO A 106 -27.64 2.57 9.22
C PRO A 106 -28.48 1.30 9.24
N ASP A 107 -29.47 1.18 8.38
CA ASP A 107 -30.45 0.06 8.39
C ASP A 107 -30.13 -1.04 7.36
N THR A 108 -28.94 -1.06 6.82
CA THR A 108 -28.58 -2.04 5.79
C THR A 108 -28.20 -3.35 6.47
N ASN A 109 -28.98 -4.41 6.20
CA ASN A 109 -28.61 -5.77 6.65
C ASN A 109 -27.50 -6.30 5.73
N ILE A 110 -26.25 -6.20 6.20
CA ILE A 110 -25.07 -6.39 5.40
C ILE A 110 -24.31 -7.60 5.88
N THR A 111 -24.08 -8.54 4.98
CA THR A 111 -23.16 -9.66 5.18
C THR A 111 -21.95 -9.56 4.27
N THR A 112 -22.16 -9.13 3.05
CA THR A 112 -21.15 -9.08 1.98
C THR A 112 -21.18 -7.76 1.24
N VAL A 113 -20.01 -7.34 0.78
CA VAL A 113 -19.83 -6.18 -0.11
C VAL A 113 -19.39 -6.69 -1.47
N LYS A 114 -19.98 -6.14 -2.53
CA LYS A 114 -19.56 -6.41 -3.90
C LYS A 114 -19.19 -5.12 -4.59
N ILE A 115 -18.05 -5.10 -5.25
CA ILE A 115 -17.55 -3.98 -6.04
C ILE A 115 -17.39 -4.42 -7.48
N SER A 116 -17.78 -3.56 -8.40
CA SER A 116 -17.54 -3.70 -9.83
C SER A 116 -17.01 -2.40 -10.42
N THR A 117 -16.16 -2.50 -11.42
CA THR A 117 -15.59 -1.36 -12.14
C THR A 117 -15.81 -1.49 -13.64
N ASN A 118 -15.67 -0.38 -14.40
CA ASN A 118 -15.78 -0.39 -15.85
C ASN A 118 -14.70 -1.25 -16.52
N GLU A 119 -13.55 -1.42 -15.89
CA GLU A 119 -12.43 -2.25 -16.35
C GLU A 119 -12.71 -3.76 -16.21
N GLY A 120 -13.92 -4.13 -15.73
CA GLY A 120 -14.35 -5.50 -15.57
C GLY A 120 -13.86 -6.19 -14.30
N ILE A 121 -13.29 -5.44 -13.34
CA ILE A 121 -12.92 -5.99 -12.04
C ILE A 121 -14.19 -6.19 -11.21
N VAL A 122 -14.35 -7.38 -10.66
CA VAL A 122 -15.40 -7.70 -9.68
C VAL A 122 -14.76 -8.33 -8.47
N VAL A 123 -14.91 -7.68 -7.31
CA VAL A 123 -14.41 -8.18 -6.02
C VAL A 123 -15.56 -8.27 -5.03
N GLN A 124 -15.57 -9.33 -4.25
CA GLN A 124 -16.54 -9.53 -3.17
C GLN A 124 -15.80 -9.86 -1.88
N GLY A 125 -16.28 -9.34 -0.75
CA GLY A 125 -15.70 -9.59 0.56
C GLY A 125 -16.76 -9.59 1.65
N ASP A 126 -16.53 -10.40 2.69
CA ASP A 126 -17.36 -10.45 3.89
C ASP A 126 -16.84 -9.48 4.95
N TYR A 127 -17.75 -8.92 5.76
CA TYR A 127 -17.35 -8.05 6.86
C TYR A 127 -16.65 -8.85 7.96
N ARG A 128 -15.46 -8.37 8.33
CA ARG A 128 -14.65 -8.92 9.41
C ARG A 128 -14.43 -7.93 10.54
N SER A 129 -14.21 -8.40 11.75
CA SER A 129 -13.77 -7.54 12.85
C SER A 129 -12.41 -6.93 12.54
N PRO A 130 -12.18 -5.64 12.88
CA PRO A 130 -10.87 -5.02 12.69
C PRO A 130 -9.80 -5.78 13.49
N THR A 131 -8.61 -5.89 12.92
CA THR A 131 -7.47 -6.52 13.59
C THR A 131 -7.08 -5.67 14.79
N LYS A 132 -7.19 -6.21 16.01
CA LYS A 132 -6.71 -5.53 17.21
C LYS A 132 -5.18 -5.47 17.17
N VAL A 133 -4.63 -4.27 17.16
CA VAL A 133 -3.19 -4.08 17.33
C VAL A 133 -2.90 -4.22 18.82
N LEU A 134 -2.33 -5.37 19.21
CA LEU A 134 -1.90 -5.62 20.58
C LEU A 134 -0.68 -4.72 20.90
N GLY A 135 -0.77 -3.93 21.94
CA GLY A 135 0.38 -3.22 22.52
C GLY A 135 0.41 -1.70 22.36
N LEU A 136 -0.63 -1.05 21.82
CA LEU A 136 -0.73 0.40 21.91
C LEU A 136 -1.29 0.81 23.28
N PRO A 137 -0.61 1.73 24.02
CA PRO A 137 -1.16 2.29 25.25
C PRO A 137 -2.49 2.98 24.95
N GLY A 138 -3.59 2.53 25.58
CA GLY A 138 -4.94 3.08 25.37
C GLY A 138 -5.88 2.21 24.53
N SER A 139 -5.45 1.12 23.93
CA SER A 139 -6.32 0.18 23.20
C SER A 139 -7.02 -0.87 24.06
N GLY A 140 -6.91 -0.76 25.37
CA GLY A 140 -7.51 -1.65 26.34
C GLY A 140 -8.52 -0.94 27.23
N ARG A 141 -9.74 -0.76 26.78
CA ARG A 141 -10.92 -0.62 27.63
C ARG A 141 -12.12 -1.16 26.91
#